data_63d31c41c4a92f562e3a88a15b11f155
#
_entry.id   63d31c41c4a92f562e3a88a15b11f155
#
_cell.length_a   1.000
_cell.length_b   1.000
_cell.length_c   1.000
_cell.angle_alpha   90.00
_cell.angle_beta   90.00
_cell.angle_gamma   90.00
#
_symmetry.space_group_name_H-M   'P 1'
#
loop_
_entity.id
_entity.type
_entity.pdbx_description
1 polymer ?
#
loop_
_entity_poly.entity_id
_entity_poly.type
_entity_poly.pdbx_seq_one_letter_code
_entity_poly.pdbx_strand_id
1 'polypeptide(L)'
;ELSSYGLNLEISIKDKAIDSTIKSAFVKGNTKELILKFFENESLTNKIGKNELVKIKFEVDIYPPQYAQVEHKYKQLPIPYEVVLYDLPSLFAGKTHAVLCRSWKSRVKGRDLYDFTFYVSKKVPINLKHLNARLIDSGFISEGEELTLDELKLKLKARFNEIDYSLAKEDVINFLKYPSKIDIWSEEYFCSLVDELI
;
A
#
# COMPACT_ATOMS: atom_id res chain seq x y z
N GLU A 1 -7.82 19.60 -18.14
CA GLU A 1 -9.01 19.11 -17.40
C GLU A 1 -9.08 19.64 -15.97
N LEU A 2 -8.07 19.45 -15.09
CA LEU A 2 -8.14 19.94 -13.71
C LEU A 2 -8.29 21.48 -13.63
N SER A 3 -7.66 22.21 -14.55
CA SER A 3 -7.80 23.65 -14.65
C SER A 3 -9.23 24.10 -15.01
N SER A 4 -9.98 23.29 -15.77
CA SER A 4 -11.38 23.58 -16.09
C SER A 4 -12.32 23.49 -14.89
N TYR A 5 -11.89 22.80 -13.83
CA TYR A 5 -12.55 22.79 -12.52
C TYR A 5 -12.03 23.87 -11.57
N GLY A 6 -11.25 24.83 -12.08
CA GLY A 6 -10.68 25.91 -11.28
C GLY A 6 -9.55 25.48 -10.33
N LEU A 7 -8.96 24.29 -10.53
CA LEU A 7 -7.87 23.77 -9.72
C LEU A 7 -6.52 24.18 -10.33
N ASN A 8 -5.83 25.12 -9.68
CA ASN A 8 -4.49 25.52 -10.06
C ASN A 8 -3.48 24.52 -9.50
N LEU A 9 -3.12 23.53 -10.32
CA LEU A 9 -2.21 22.45 -9.95
C LEU A 9 -0.99 22.45 -10.86
N GLU A 10 0.17 22.29 -10.27
CA GLU A 10 1.44 22.12 -10.96
C GLU A 10 1.82 20.62 -10.96
N ILE A 11 2.26 20.10 -12.10
CA ILE A 11 2.79 18.74 -12.22
C ILE A 11 4.30 18.86 -12.33
N SER A 12 5.03 18.24 -11.41
CA SER A 12 6.48 18.11 -11.47
C SER A 12 6.87 16.64 -11.58
N ILE A 13 7.60 16.29 -12.63
CA ILE A 13 8.21 14.96 -12.80
C ILE A 13 9.49 14.94 -11.97
N LYS A 14 9.72 13.84 -11.26
CA LYS A 14 10.94 13.64 -10.49
C LYS A 14 11.81 12.62 -11.21
N ASP A 15 12.93 13.09 -11.75
CA ASP A 15 13.99 12.20 -12.21
C ASP A 15 14.69 11.58 -11.01
N LYS A 16 14.83 10.26 -11.02
CA LYS A 16 15.56 9.52 -9.99
C LYS A 16 17.02 9.39 -10.42
N ALA A 17 17.93 9.61 -9.47
CA ALA A 17 19.36 9.42 -9.71
C ALA A 17 19.74 7.94 -9.98
N ILE A 18 18.90 7.01 -9.57
CA ILE A 18 19.06 5.57 -9.81
C ILE A 18 17.97 5.15 -10.79
N ASP A 19 18.35 4.44 -11.85
CA ASP A 19 17.39 3.90 -12.80
C ASP A 19 16.45 2.91 -12.11
N SER A 20 15.16 3.06 -12.34
CA SER A 20 14.11 2.32 -11.64
C SER A 20 12.90 2.17 -12.57
N THR A 21 12.27 1.00 -12.52
CA THR A 21 10.99 0.74 -13.19
C THR A 21 9.86 1.65 -12.70
N ILE A 22 10.00 2.20 -11.49
CA ILE A 22 8.99 3.09 -10.92
C ILE A 22 9.29 4.53 -11.34
N LYS A 23 8.41 5.12 -12.13
CA LYS A 23 8.43 6.55 -12.47
C LYS A 23 7.55 7.32 -11.49
N SER A 24 8.00 8.51 -11.07
CA SER A 24 7.31 9.31 -10.05
C SER A 24 7.02 10.72 -10.55
N ALA A 25 5.83 11.23 -10.25
CA ALA A 25 5.45 12.61 -10.45
C ALA A 25 4.72 13.15 -9.20
N PHE A 26 4.74 14.47 -9.04
CA PHE A 26 4.00 15.14 -7.99
C PHE A 26 3.00 16.11 -8.62
N VAL A 27 1.76 16.06 -8.15
CA VAL A 27 0.77 17.12 -8.34
C VAL A 27 0.79 17.98 -7.09
N LYS A 28 1.03 19.27 -7.27
CA LYS A 28 1.13 20.25 -6.19
C LYS A 28 0.07 21.33 -6.36
N GLY A 29 -0.54 21.76 -5.27
CA GLY A 29 -1.48 22.86 -5.25
C GLY A 29 -1.41 23.61 -3.93
N ASN A 30 -1.84 24.89 -3.92
CA ASN A 30 -1.89 25.66 -2.69
C ASN A 30 -2.97 25.09 -1.76
N THR A 31 -2.57 24.66 -0.56
CA THR A 31 -3.45 24.00 0.41
C THR A 31 -4.61 24.91 0.81
N LYS A 32 -4.33 26.17 1.08
CA LYS A 32 -5.34 27.15 1.52
C LYS A 32 -6.39 27.39 0.45
N GLU A 33 -5.97 27.59 -0.81
CA GLU A 33 -6.88 27.77 -1.94
C GLU A 33 -7.77 26.55 -2.18
N LEU A 34 -7.20 25.34 -2.08
CA LEU A 34 -7.94 24.08 -2.25
C LEU A 34 -8.97 23.88 -1.15
N ILE A 35 -8.62 24.15 0.11
CA ILE A 35 -9.57 24.02 1.23
C ILE A 35 -10.70 25.05 1.11
N LEU A 36 -10.41 26.30 0.79
CA LEU A 36 -11.44 27.30 0.58
C LEU A 36 -12.41 26.94 -0.54
N LYS A 37 -11.92 26.35 -1.63
CA LYS A 37 -12.75 25.90 -2.75
C LYS A 37 -13.67 24.73 -2.42
N PHE A 38 -13.20 23.78 -1.59
CA PHE A 38 -13.95 22.55 -1.33
C PHE A 38 -14.80 22.60 -0.06
N PHE A 39 -14.40 23.38 0.94
CA PHE A 39 -15.02 23.30 2.28
C PHE A 39 -15.62 24.62 2.77
N GLU A 40 -15.36 25.75 2.12
CA GLU A 40 -15.82 27.09 2.53
C GLU A 40 -15.58 27.36 4.04
N ASN A 41 -14.55 26.74 4.62
CA ASN A 41 -14.30 26.73 6.06
C ASN A 41 -13.11 27.64 6.41
N GLU A 42 -13.40 28.89 6.74
CA GLU A 42 -12.39 29.87 7.14
C GLU A 42 -11.62 29.49 8.41
N SER A 43 -12.23 28.76 9.34
CA SER A 43 -11.58 28.39 10.59
C SER A 43 -10.42 27.42 10.40
N LEU A 44 -10.50 26.52 9.42
CA LEU A 44 -9.41 25.60 9.05
C LEU A 44 -8.28 26.33 8.33
N THR A 45 -8.61 27.31 7.50
CA THR A 45 -7.61 28.03 6.69
C THR A 45 -6.71 28.94 7.51
N ASN A 46 -7.16 29.41 8.70
CA ASN A 46 -6.36 30.25 9.58
C ASN A 46 -5.17 29.52 10.22
N LYS A 47 -5.22 28.18 10.26
CA LYS A 47 -4.13 27.31 10.78
C LYS A 47 -3.12 26.91 9.72
N ILE A 48 -3.38 27.22 8.45
CA ILE A 48 -2.58 26.78 7.30
C ILE A 48 -1.71 27.94 6.82
N GLY A 49 -0.42 27.68 6.65
CA GLY A 49 0.53 28.66 6.14
C GLY A 49 0.17 29.11 4.71
N LYS A 50 0.39 30.40 4.40
CA LYS A 50 0.06 30.97 3.07
C LYS A 50 0.71 30.24 1.89
N ASN A 51 1.89 29.65 2.12
CA ASN A 51 2.69 28.95 1.10
C ASN A 51 2.67 27.44 1.28
N GLU A 52 1.79 26.90 2.10
CA GLU A 52 1.68 25.45 2.30
C GLU A 52 1.10 24.78 1.05
N LEU A 53 1.75 23.72 0.59
CA LEU A 53 1.38 22.99 -0.61
C LEU A 53 0.87 21.59 -0.27
N VAL A 54 -0.32 21.26 -0.76
CA VAL A 54 -0.73 19.83 -0.88
C VAL A 54 0.11 19.20 -1.99
N LYS A 55 0.73 18.08 -1.66
CA LYS A 55 1.52 17.29 -2.61
C LYS A 55 0.93 15.89 -2.72
N ILE A 56 0.45 15.56 -3.90
CA ILE A 56 -0.01 14.20 -4.22
C ILE A 56 1.06 13.53 -5.05
N LYS A 57 1.63 12.44 -4.55
CA LYS A 57 2.62 11.64 -5.25
C LYS A 57 1.92 10.62 -6.13
N PHE A 58 2.31 10.59 -7.41
CA PHE A 58 1.93 9.54 -8.34
C PHE A 58 3.15 8.67 -8.63
N GLU A 59 2.98 7.37 -8.54
CA GLU A 59 4.00 6.39 -8.89
C GLU A 59 3.40 5.38 -9.87
N VAL A 60 4.12 5.13 -10.95
CA VAL A 60 3.74 4.16 -11.99
C VAL A 60 4.88 3.18 -12.13
N ASP A 61 4.58 1.90 -11.96
CA ASP A 61 5.50 0.82 -12.32
C ASP A 61 5.31 0.49 -13.80
N ILE A 62 6.36 0.65 -14.59
CA ILE A 62 6.33 0.43 -16.04
C ILE A 62 6.64 -1.01 -16.44
N TYR A 63 7.09 -1.84 -15.49
CA TYR A 63 7.32 -3.28 -15.65
C TYR A 63 6.75 -4.03 -14.45
N PRO A 64 5.42 -4.02 -14.27
CA PRO A 64 4.83 -4.69 -13.12
C PRO A 64 4.98 -6.21 -13.22
N PRO A 65 5.14 -6.90 -12.09
CA PRO A 65 5.18 -8.35 -12.06
C PRO A 65 3.96 -8.99 -12.71
N GLN A 66 4.17 -10.11 -13.38
CA GLN A 66 3.15 -10.81 -14.17
C GLN A 66 2.04 -11.43 -13.30
N TYR A 67 1.00 -11.92 -13.96
CA TYR A 67 -0.12 -12.69 -13.40
C TYR A 67 -1.02 -11.96 -12.39
N ALA A 68 -0.87 -10.65 -12.25
CA ALA A 68 -1.90 -9.87 -11.55
C ALA A 68 -3.21 -9.90 -12.35
N GLN A 69 -4.32 -10.06 -11.66
CA GLN A 69 -5.65 -9.94 -12.24
C GLN A 69 -6.24 -8.57 -11.95
N VAL A 70 -7.12 -8.11 -12.81
CA VAL A 70 -7.74 -6.80 -12.70
C VAL A 70 -9.26 -6.92 -12.65
N GLU A 71 -9.88 -5.96 -11.98
CA GLU A 71 -11.33 -5.75 -11.98
C GLU A 71 -11.66 -4.36 -12.53
N HIS A 72 -12.79 -4.24 -13.17
CA HIS A 72 -13.32 -3.00 -13.72
C HIS A 72 -14.39 -2.45 -12.80
N LYS A 73 -14.24 -1.22 -12.34
CA LYS A 73 -15.24 -0.52 -11.51
C LYS A 73 -15.66 0.78 -12.16
N TYR A 74 -16.95 1.04 -12.12
CA TYR A 74 -17.52 2.28 -12.62
C TYR A 74 -17.82 3.23 -11.47
N LYS A 75 -17.35 4.46 -11.58
CA LYS A 75 -17.63 5.57 -10.67
C LYS A 75 -18.53 6.57 -11.38
N GLN A 76 -19.53 7.12 -10.64
CA GLN A 76 -20.50 8.06 -11.21
C GLN A 76 -20.09 9.53 -11.04
N LEU A 77 -19.28 9.83 -10.05
CA LEU A 77 -18.88 11.20 -9.71
C LEU A 77 -17.37 11.39 -9.83
N PRO A 78 -16.89 12.61 -10.24
CA PRO A 78 -17.67 13.80 -10.63
C PRO A 78 -18.39 13.66 -11.98
N ILE A 79 -17.92 12.79 -12.85
CA ILE A 79 -18.55 12.34 -14.11
C ILE A 79 -18.38 10.82 -14.19
N PRO A 80 -19.24 10.09 -14.91
CA PRO A 80 -19.06 8.64 -15.06
C PRO A 80 -17.73 8.29 -15.70
N TYR A 81 -16.94 7.42 -15.04
CA TYR A 81 -15.69 6.91 -15.56
C TYR A 81 -15.41 5.49 -15.09
N GLU A 82 -14.66 4.76 -15.87
CA GLU A 82 -14.17 3.43 -15.53
C GLU A 82 -12.80 3.50 -14.85
N VAL A 83 -12.62 2.65 -13.85
CA VAL A 83 -11.34 2.46 -13.16
C VAL A 83 -10.96 0.98 -13.27
N VAL A 84 -9.79 0.71 -13.79
CA VAL A 84 -9.17 -0.62 -13.80
C VAL A 84 -8.29 -0.74 -12.56
N LEU A 85 -8.57 -1.71 -11.72
CA LEU A 85 -7.90 -1.94 -10.45
C LEU A 85 -7.38 -3.38 -10.39
N TYR A 86 -6.30 -3.61 -9.66
CA TYR A 86 -5.98 -4.98 -9.28
C TYR A 86 -7.09 -5.56 -8.41
N ASP A 87 -7.41 -6.84 -8.62
CA ASP A 87 -8.32 -7.57 -7.76
C ASP A 87 -7.73 -7.77 -6.34
N LEU A 88 -8.60 -8.09 -5.38
CA LEU A 88 -8.16 -8.25 -3.99
C LEU A 88 -7.13 -9.37 -3.83
N PRO A 89 -7.22 -10.54 -4.48
CA PRO A 89 -6.18 -11.57 -4.42
C PRO A 89 -4.81 -11.11 -4.89
N SER A 90 -4.74 -10.34 -5.98
CA SER A 90 -3.47 -9.79 -6.50
C SER A 90 -2.91 -8.69 -5.59
N LEU A 91 -3.76 -7.84 -5.03
CA LEU A 91 -3.35 -6.85 -4.02
C LEU A 91 -2.81 -7.55 -2.76
N PHE A 92 -3.47 -8.60 -2.30
CA PHE A 92 -2.99 -9.38 -1.15
C PHE A 92 -1.65 -10.05 -1.41
N ALA A 93 -1.43 -10.62 -2.59
CA ALA A 93 -0.13 -11.14 -3.01
C ALA A 93 0.97 -10.06 -2.91
N GLY A 94 0.70 -8.82 -3.35
CA GLY A 94 1.62 -7.70 -3.22
C GLY A 94 1.94 -7.33 -1.76
N LYS A 95 0.97 -7.42 -0.85
CA LYS A 95 1.17 -7.16 0.58
C LYS A 95 1.90 -8.33 1.27
N THR A 96 1.59 -9.55 0.92
CA THR A 96 2.31 -10.74 1.39
C THR A 96 3.77 -10.71 0.96
N HIS A 97 4.05 -10.35 -0.30
CA HIS A 97 5.41 -10.11 -0.78
C HIS A 97 6.14 -9.06 0.08
N ALA A 98 5.48 -7.94 0.41
CA ALA A 98 6.09 -6.90 1.23
C ALA A 98 6.42 -7.38 2.65
N VAL A 99 5.58 -8.22 3.26
CA VAL A 99 5.84 -8.85 4.56
C VAL A 99 7.07 -9.76 4.50
N LEU A 100 7.18 -10.59 3.45
CA LEU A 100 8.30 -11.54 3.31
C LEU A 100 9.62 -10.86 2.98
N CYS A 101 9.62 -9.94 2.01
CA CYS A 101 10.83 -9.50 1.33
C CYS A 101 11.40 -8.18 1.86
N ARG A 102 10.63 -7.39 2.61
CA ARG A 102 11.18 -6.13 3.12
C ARG A 102 12.24 -6.36 4.19
N SER A 103 13.37 -5.70 4.00
CA SER A 103 14.40 -5.63 5.03
C SER A 103 13.99 -4.61 6.11
N TRP A 104 13.51 -5.09 7.24
CA TRP A 104 13.16 -4.25 8.40
C TRP A 104 14.37 -4.11 9.33
N LYS A 105 15.38 -3.36 8.90
CA LYS A 105 16.64 -3.19 9.68
C LYS A 105 16.43 -2.43 10.97
N SER A 106 15.99 -1.18 10.87
CA SER A 106 15.81 -0.25 12.01
C SER A 106 14.35 0.17 12.21
N ARG A 107 13.45 -0.20 11.30
CA ARG A 107 12.05 0.19 11.32
C ARG A 107 11.18 -0.91 10.73
N VAL A 108 10.34 -1.50 11.56
CA VAL A 108 9.29 -2.40 11.09
C VAL A 108 8.15 -1.58 10.52
N LYS A 109 7.68 -1.94 9.32
CA LYS A 109 6.50 -1.28 8.74
C LYS A 109 5.21 -1.92 9.22
N GLY A 110 4.69 -1.44 10.35
CA GLY A 110 3.44 -1.93 10.93
C GLY A 110 2.24 -1.88 9.99
N ARG A 111 2.24 -0.97 9.01
CA ARG A 111 1.19 -0.91 7.98
C ARG A 111 1.13 -2.15 7.10
N ASP A 112 2.26 -2.81 6.82
CA ASP A 112 2.24 -4.06 6.04
C ASP A 112 1.55 -5.18 6.85
N LEU A 113 1.76 -5.22 8.17
CA LEU A 113 1.07 -6.15 9.08
C LEU A 113 -0.42 -5.83 9.20
N TYR A 114 -0.78 -4.55 9.27
CA TYR A 114 -2.16 -4.12 9.29
C TYR A 114 -2.90 -4.53 8.00
N ASP A 115 -2.27 -4.32 6.85
CA ASP A 115 -2.81 -4.74 5.56
C ASP A 115 -2.97 -6.27 5.50
N PHE A 116 -1.98 -7.04 5.99
CA PHE A 116 -2.08 -8.50 6.06
C PHE A 116 -3.29 -8.94 6.88
N THR A 117 -3.46 -8.39 8.09
CA THR A 117 -4.64 -8.65 8.94
C THR A 117 -5.95 -8.33 8.22
N PHE A 118 -6.01 -7.22 7.47
CA PHE A 118 -7.20 -6.82 6.72
C PHE A 118 -7.59 -7.89 5.69
N TYR A 119 -6.66 -8.37 4.87
CA TYR A 119 -6.97 -9.36 3.82
C TYR A 119 -7.38 -10.71 4.42
N VAL A 120 -6.70 -11.19 5.46
CA VAL A 120 -7.07 -12.43 6.16
C VAL A 120 -8.46 -12.30 6.77
N SER A 121 -8.78 -11.20 7.47
CA SER A 121 -10.10 -10.97 8.07
C SER A 121 -11.24 -10.95 7.05
N LYS A 122 -10.94 -10.62 5.79
CA LYS A 122 -11.88 -10.65 4.66
C LYS A 122 -11.92 -11.99 3.95
N LYS A 123 -11.13 -12.96 4.39
CA LYS A 123 -10.98 -14.28 3.74
C LYS A 123 -10.66 -14.16 2.25
N VAL A 124 -9.78 -13.21 1.92
CA VAL A 124 -9.32 -13.02 0.56
C VAL A 124 -8.28 -14.10 0.26
N PRO A 125 -8.45 -14.92 -0.80
CA PRO A 125 -7.41 -15.86 -1.21
C PRO A 125 -6.18 -15.11 -1.75
N ILE A 126 -5.00 -15.75 -1.65
CA ILE A 126 -3.79 -15.17 -2.23
C ILE A 126 -3.67 -15.60 -3.69
N ASN A 127 -3.44 -14.65 -4.61
CA ASN A 127 -3.01 -14.98 -5.96
C ASN A 127 -1.55 -15.49 -5.93
N LEU A 128 -1.39 -16.80 -5.69
CA LEU A 128 -0.07 -17.44 -5.56
C LEU A 128 0.78 -17.28 -6.82
N LYS A 129 0.16 -17.32 -7.99
CA LYS A 129 0.89 -17.17 -9.25
C LYS A 129 1.52 -15.79 -9.39
N HIS A 130 0.77 -14.75 -9.02
CA HIS A 130 1.29 -13.38 -8.97
C HIS A 130 2.32 -13.21 -7.85
N LEU A 131 2.09 -13.82 -6.67
CA LEU A 131 3.06 -13.78 -5.58
C LEU A 131 4.39 -14.40 -5.99
N ASN A 132 4.39 -15.59 -6.61
CA ASN A 132 5.59 -16.26 -7.08
C ASN A 132 6.36 -15.40 -8.09
N ALA A 133 5.68 -14.79 -9.07
CA ALA A 133 6.33 -13.87 -9.99
C ALA A 133 7.03 -12.70 -9.25
N ARG A 134 6.38 -12.12 -8.24
CA ARG A 134 6.97 -11.04 -7.42
C ARG A 134 8.17 -11.52 -6.59
N LEU A 135 8.12 -12.75 -6.07
CA LEU A 135 9.21 -13.35 -5.30
C LEU A 135 10.44 -13.62 -6.18
N ILE A 136 10.22 -14.06 -7.42
CA ILE A 136 11.28 -14.24 -8.43
C ILE A 136 11.89 -12.87 -8.77
N ASP A 137 11.07 -11.88 -9.12
CA ASP A 137 11.53 -10.53 -9.50
C ASP A 137 12.36 -9.86 -8.39
N SER A 138 12.06 -10.15 -7.12
CA SER A 138 12.81 -9.63 -5.97
C SER A 138 14.04 -10.49 -5.59
N GLY A 139 14.25 -11.63 -6.25
CA GLY A 139 15.32 -12.58 -5.94
C GLY A 139 15.12 -13.33 -4.63
N PHE A 140 13.89 -13.39 -4.10
CA PHE A 140 13.57 -14.13 -2.88
C PHE A 140 13.49 -15.64 -3.13
N ILE A 141 13.05 -16.06 -4.30
CA ILE A 141 13.14 -17.40 -4.85
C ILE A 141 13.80 -17.37 -6.22
N SER A 142 14.36 -18.51 -6.66
CA SER A 142 15.03 -18.61 -7.94
C SER A 142 14.04 -18.74 -9.09
N GLU A 143 14.47 -18.41 -10.30
CA GLU A 143 13.68 -18.64 -11.51
C GLU A 143 13.38 -20.14 -11.66
N GLY A 144 12.11 -20.47 -11.90
CA GLY A 144 11.61 -21.85 -11.98
C GLY A 144 11.18 -22.45 -10.64
N GLU A 145 11.41 -21.78 -9.51
CA GLU A 145 10.84 -22.17 -8.22
C GLU A 145 9.44 -21.57 -8.06
N GLU A 146 8.52 -22.36 -7.49
CA GLU A 146 7.18 -21.91 -7.14
C GLU A 146 6.84 -22.36 -5.73
N LEU A 147 6.46 -21.40 -4.87
CA LEU A 147 5.95 -21.73 -3.54
C LEU A 147 4.51 -22.22 -3.63
N THR A 148 4.25 -23.34 -2.98
CA THR A 148 2.90 -23.78 -2.63
C THR A 148 2.34 -22.96 -1.48
N LEU A 149 1.04 -23.07 -1.21
CA LEU A 149 0.42 -22.38 -0.07
C LEU A 149 1.03 -22.85 1.27
N ASP A 150 1.33 -24.14 1.41
CA ASP A 150 1.92 -24.67 2.64
C ASP A 150 3.34 -24.15 2.87
N GLU A 151 4.17 -24.11 1.84
CA GLU A 151 5.51 -23.52 1.92
C GLU A 151 5.47 -22.03 2.22
N LEU A 152 4.50 -21.30 1.63
CA LEU A 152 4.25 -19.91 1.95
C LEU A 152 3.89 -19.73 3.43
N LYS A 153 3.00 -20.56 3.97
CA LYS A 153 2.64 -20.55 5.40
C LYS A 153 3.86 -20.75 6.29
N LEU A 154 4.72 -21.70 5.97
CA LEU A 154 5.97 -21.93 6.73
C LEU A 154 6.89 -20.71 6.70
N LYS A 155 7.09 -20.10 5.52
CA LYS A 155 7.93 -18.90 5.38
C LYS A 155 7.35 -17.70 6.13
N LEU A 156 6.02 -17.49 6.09
CA LEU A 156 5.36 -16.45 6.83
C LEU A 156 5.48 -16.62 8.34
N LYS A 157 5.28 -17.83 8.87
CA LYS A 157 5.47 -18.11 10.30
C LYS A 157 6.90 -17.82 10.73
N ALA A 158 7.89 -18.30 9.98
CA ALA A 158 9.30 -17.97 10.24
C ALA A 158 9.55 -16.47 10.24
N ARG A 159 8.94 -15.74 9.29
CA ARG A 159 9.06 -14.27 9.21
C ARG A 159 8.43 -13.57 10.40
N PHE A 160 7.25 -14.01 10.87
CA PHE A 160 6.57 -13.42 12.02
C PHE A 160 7.31 -13.64 13.34
N ASN A 161 8.11 -14.68 13.47
CA ASN A 161 8.99 -14.92 14.62
C ASN A 161 10.14 -13.91 14.74
N GLU A 162 10.51 -13.23 13.64
CA GLU A 162 11.61 -12.27 13.59
C GLU A 162 11.16 -10.82 13.87
N ILE A 163 9.85 -10.56 14.01
CA ILE A 163 9.32 -9.21 14.06
C ILE A 163 9.40 -8.61 15.47
N ASP A 164 9.91 -7.39 15.56
CA ASP A 164 9.71 -6.54 16.72
C ASP A 164 8.31 -5.90 16.65
N TYR A 165 7.38 -6.48 17.39
CA TYR A 165 5.99 -6.01 17.43
C TYR A 165 5.83 -4.66 18.11
N SER A 166 6.75 -4.24 18.97
CA SER A 166 6.72 -2.91 19.58
C SER A 166 6.95 -1.85 18.52
N LEU A 167 8.01 -2.00 17.71
CA LEU A 167 8.29 -1.12 16.57
C LEU A 167 7.17 -1.14 15.52
N ALA A 168 6.58 -2.32 15.27
CA ALA A 168 5.46 -2.44 14.35
C ALA A 168 4.23 -1.64 14.80
N LYS A 169 3.89 -1.71 16.09
CA LYS A 169 2.79 -0.95 16.69
C LYS A 169 3.05 0.55 16.65
N GLU A 170 4.25 0.98 17.00
CA GLU A 170 4.65 2.41 16.95
C GLU A 170 4.53 3.00 15.53
N ASP A 171 4.89 2.23 14.47
CA ASP A 171 4.80 2.71 13.08
C ASP A 171 3.36 2.97 12.63
N VAL A 172 2.36 2.26 13.19
CA VAL A 172 0.99 2.29 12.68
C VAL A 172 0.00 3.03 13.61
N ILE A 173 0.31 3.15 14.91
CA ILE A 173 -0.64 3.63 15.93
C ILE A 173 -1.27 4.99 15.59
N ASN A 174 -0.49 5.91 15.04
CA ASN A 174 -0.93 7.26 14.69
C ASN A 174 -1.91 7.32 13.51
N PHE A 175 -2.07 6.22 12.77
CA PHE A 175 -2.98 6.13 11.63
C PHE A 175 -4.31 5.43 12.00
N LEU A 176 -4.43 4.94 13.22
CA LEU A 176 -5.58 4.14 13.65
C LEU A 176 -6.62 4.98 14.39
N LYS A 177 -7.88 4.83 13.99
CA LYS A 177 -9.01 5.40 14.73
C LYS A 177 -9.17 4.77 16.12
N TYR A 178 -8.83 3.48 16.26
CA TYR A 178 -8.92 2.70 17.50
C TYR A 178 -7.59 1.99 17.75
N PRO A 179 -6.63 2.65 18.42
CA PRO A 179 -5.29 2.11 18.66
C PRO A 179 -5.27 0.76 19.38
N SER A 180 -6.21 0.53 20.30
CA SER A 180 -6.30 -0.72 21.07
C SER A 180 -6.50 -1.98 20.21
N LYS A 181 -6.91 -1.84 18.95
CA LYS A 181 -7.06 -3.00 18.04
C LYS A 181 -5.76 -3.72 17.73
N ILE A 182 -4.61 -3.07 17.92
CA ILE A 182 -3.30 -3.67 17.66
C ILE A 182 -2.62 -4.19 18.94
N ASP A 183 -3.25 -4.08 20.10
CA ASP A 183 -2.68 -4.58 21.37
C ASP A 183 -2.44 -6.09 21.33
N ILE A 184 -3.30 -6.84 20.64
CA ILE A 184 -3.20 -8.29 20.43
C ILE A 184 -2.06 -8.71 19.51
N TRP A 185 -1.39 -7.77 18.81
CA TRP A 185 -0.33 -8.13 17.88
C TRP A 185 0.85 -8.79 18.59
N SER A 186 1.06 -10.03 18.27
CA SER A 186 2.14 -10.89 18.76
C SER A 186 2.48 -11.92 17.69
N GLU A 187 3.55 -12.67 17.90
CA GLU A 187 3.93 -13.80 17.06
C GLU A 187 2.77 -14.80 16.94
N GLU A 188 2.18 -15.20 18.07
CA GLU A 188 1.10 -16.18 18.13
C GLU A 188 -0.13 -15.70 17.35
N TYR A 189 -0.46 -14.41 17.47
CA TYR A 189 -1.58 -13.82 16.74
C TYR A 189 -1.34 -13.90 15.22
N PHE A 190 -0.18 -13.49 14.74
CA PHE A 190 0.10 -13.55 13.30
C PHE A 190 0.26 -14.96 12.78
N CYS A 191 0.85 -15.88 13.57
CA CYS A 191 0.92 -17.30 13.21
C CYS A 191 -0.48 -17.92 13.09
N SER A 192 -1.42 -17.56 13.96
CA SER A 192 -2.82 -18.02 13.84
C SER A 192 -3.50 -17.49 12.56
N LEU A 193 -3.23 -16.24 12.19
CA LEU A 193 -3.75 -15.67 10.92
C LEU A 193 -3.18 -16.41 9.70
N VAL A 194 -1.93 -16.88 9.75
CA VAL A 194 -1.33 -17.67 8.66
C VAL A 194 -2.08 -18.99 8.46
N ASP A 195 -2.57 -19.61 9.51
CA ASP A 195 -3.33 -20.87 9.40
C ASP A 195 -4.69 -20.68 8.70
N GLU A 196 -5.25 -19.44 8.74
CA GLU A 196 -6.50 -19.10 8.06
C GLU A 196 -6.33 -18.79 6.57
N LEU A 197 -5.11 -18.74 6.02
CA LEU A 197 -4.87 -18.48 4.60
C LEU A 197 -5.47 -19.57 3.71
N ILE A 198 -6.13 -19.11 2.62
CA ILE A 198 -6.83 -19.94 1.63
C ILE A 198 -6.31 -19.62 0.22
#